data_758c263585118de76999fb8534dcf586
#
_entry.id   758c263585118de76999fb8534dcf586
#
_cell.length_a   1.000
_cell.length_b   1.000
_cell.length_c   1.000
_cell.angle_alpha   90.00
_cell.angle_beta   90.00
_cell.angle_gamma   90.00
#
_symmetry.space_group_name_H-M   'P 1'
#
loop_
_entity.id
_entity.type
_entity.pdbx_description
1 polymer ?
#
loop_
_entity_poly.entity_id
_entity_poly.type
_entity_poly.pdbx_seq_one_letter_code
_entity_poly.pdbx_strand_id
1 'polypeptide(L)'
;MTIKQNDIVKIEKLSQRDVYPIYGRPFNLKEGDICRVLIVDSSDETFPYFLRKDGEDFWISSETELSIVENSKRDMEQLKQDIIYLIDQLNKILNEIDD
;
A
#
# COMPACT_ATOMS: atom_id res chain seq x y z
N MET A 1 0.06 -14.00 -8.03
CA MET A 1 0.08 -12.54 -7.77
C MET A 1 0.88 -12.29 -6.51
N THR A 2 1.94 -11.48 -6.58
CA THR A 2 2.83 -11.24 -5.46
C THR A 2 2.57 -9.85 -4.88
N ILE A 3 2.18 -9.82 -3.61
CA ILE A 3 1.97 -8.56 -2.88
C ILE A 3 3.31 -8.06 -2.35
N LYS A 4 3.59 -6.77 -2.54
CA LYS A 4 4.85 -6.14 -2.15
C LYS A 4 4.60 -4.97 -1.23
N GLN A 5 5.65 -4.55 -0.51
CA GLN A 5 5.61 -3.35 0.32
C GLN A 5 5.17 -2.13 -0.50
N ASN A 6 4.31 -1.32 0.08
CA ASN A 6 3.70 -0.12 -0.50
C ASN A 6 2.62 -0.37 -1.56
N ASP A 7 2.27 -1.63 -1.84
CA ASP A 7 1.11 -1.92 -2.68
C ASP A 7 -0.18 -1.44 -1.99
N ILE A 8 -1.15 -1.05 -2.80
CA ILE A 8 -2.50 -0.77 -2.32
C ILE A 8 -3.36 -1.98 -2.65
N VAL A 9 -3.96 -2.56 -1.63
CA VAL A 9 -4.74 -3.79 -1.77
C VAL A 9 -6.17 -3.60 -1.29
N LYS A 10 -7.07 -4.39 -1.87
CA LYS A 10 -8.46 -4.46 -1.45
C LYS A 10 -8.69 -5.81 -0.79
N ILE A 11 -9.41 -5.81 0.33
CA ILE A 11 -9.76 -7.04 1.03
C ILE A 11 -10.97 -7.66 0.35
N GLU A 12 -10.78 -8.81 -0.29
CA GLU A 12 -11.86 -9.52 -0.99
C GLU A 12 -12.60 -10.47 -0.06
N LYS A 13 -11.87 -11.18 0.81
CA LYS A 13 -12.46 -12.05 1.84
C LYS A 13 -11.65 -11.92 3.13
N LEU A 14 -12.36 -11.80 4.25
CA LEU A 14 -11.76 -11.64 5.57
C LEU A 14 -12.57 -12.41 6.60
N SER A 15 -11.90 -13.19 7.45
CA SER A 15 -12.51 -13.79 8.63
C SER A 15 -11.85 -13.22 9.88
N GLN A 16 -12.51 -13.39 11.05
CA GLN A 16 -11.95 -12.91 12.32
C GLN A 16 -10.60 -13.53 12.66
N ARG A 17 -10.32 -14.72 12.14
CA ARG A 17 -9.06 -15.42 12.36
C ARG A 17 -7.91 -14.84 11.56
N ASP A 18 -8.21 -14.04 10.56
CA ASP A 18 -7.22 -13.51 9.62
C ASP A 18 -6.55 -12.24 10.10
N VAL A 19 -6.97 -11.66 11.22
CA VAL A 19 -6.46 -10.39 11.73
C VAL A 19 -5.78 -10.59 13.08
N TYR A 20 -4.55 -10.08 13.21
CA TYR A 20 -3.77 -10.10 14.44
C TYR A 20 -3.26 -8.68 14.75
N PRO A 21 -3.23 -8.23 15.98
CA PRO A 21 -3.65 -8.92 17.20
C PRO A 21 -5.17 -8.83 17.44
N ILE A 22 -5.74 -9.93 17.96
CA ILE A 22 -7.14 -9.98 18.36
C ILE A 22 -7.21 -9.61 19.84
N TYR A 23 -7.22 -8.33 20.17
CA TYR A 23 -7.25 -7.87 21.57
C TYR A 23 -8.67 -7.64 22.07
N GLY A 24 -9.61 -8.50 21.71
CA GLY A 24 -10.97 -8.38 22.22
C GLY A 24 -11.69 -7.08 21.82
N ARG A 25 -11.08 -6.25 20.96
CA ARG A 25 -11.71 -5.05 20.40
C ARG A 25 -12.22 -5.36 19.00
N PRO A 26 -13.39 -4.83 18.64
CA PRO A 26 -13.80 -4.90 17.24
C PRO A 26 -12.75 -4.16 16.41
N PHE A 27 -12.09 -4.85 15.50
CA PHE A 27 -11.20 -4.20 14.54
C PHE A 27 -12.04 -3.56 13.44
N ASN A 28 -11.56 -2.43 12.96
CA ASN A 28 -12.27 -1.61 11.98
C ASN A 28 -11.89 -2.00 10.55
N LEU A 29 -11.88 -3.29 10.28
CA LEU A 29 -11.47 -3.84 9.00
C LEU A 29 -12.54 -4.80 8.50
N LYS A 30 -12.93 -4.68 7.24
CA LYS A 30 -14.00 -5.49 6.63
C LYS A 30 -13.71 -5.75 5.17
N GLU A 31 -14.45 -6.68 4.59
CA GLU A 31 -14.39 -6.94 3.15
C GLU A 31 -14.73 -5.69 2.35
N GLY A 32 -13.98 -5.44 1.28
CA GLY A 32 -14.10 -4.25 0.47
C GLY A 32 -13.21 -3.10 0.87
N ASP A 33 -12.58 -3.16 2.04
CA ASP A 33 -11.69 -2.10 2.51
C ASP A 33 -10.40 -2.05 1.69
N ILE A 34 -9.89 -0.83 1.51
CA ILE A 34 -8.64 -0.55 0.79
C ILE A 34 -7.56 -0.25 1.81
N CYS A 35 -6.43 -0.95 1.72
CA CYS A 35 -5.34 -0.84 2.67
C CYS A 35 -4.01 -0.67 1.95
N ARG A 36 -3.05 -0.06 2.64
CA ARG A 36 -1.66 0.01 2.17
C ARG A 36 -0.84 -1.08 2.84
N VAL A 37 -0.04 -1.80 2.06
CA VAL A 37 0.89 -2.81 2.57
C VAL A 37 2.13 -2.11 3.11
N LEU A 38 2.35 -2.17 4.42
CA LEU A 38 3.53 -1.57 5.05
C LEU A 38 4.72 -2.52 5.06
N ILE A 39 4.47 -3.78 5.38
CA ILE A 39 5.51 -4.80 5.50
C ILE A 39 4.99 -6.10 4.91
N VAL A 40 5.86 -6.81 4.20
CA VAL A 40 5.64 -8.20 3.80
C VAL A 40 6.73 -9.03 4.48
N ASP A 41 6.33 -9.87 5.42
CA ASP A 41 7.26 -10.76 6.13
C ASP A 41 7.14 -12.17 5.59
N SER A 42 8.00 -12.50 4.63
CA SER A 42 8.00 -13.82 3.98
C SER A 42 8.42 -14.95 4.92
N SER A 43 9.01 -14.63 6.07
CA SER A 43 9.37 -15.64 7.07
C SER A 43 8.18 -16.05 7.95
N ASP A 44 7.11 -15.26 7.99
CA ASP A 44 5.91 -15.56 8.75
C ASP A 44 4.86 -16.20 7.82
N GLU A 45 4.67 -17.50 7.96
CA GLU A 45 3.72 -18.24 7.12
C GLU A 45 2.27 -17.98 7.51
N THR A 46 2.02 -17.51 8.73
CA THR A 46 0.66 -17.30 9.23
C THR A 46 0.15 -15.89 9.00
N PHE A 47 0.94 -14.87 9.36
CA PHE A 47 0.56 -13.46 9.22
C PHE A 47 1.66 -12.68 8.50
N PRO A 48 1.81 -12.85 7.18
CA PRO A 48 2.92 -12.23 6.45
C PRO A 48 2.68 -10.77 6.07
N TYR A 49 1.46 -10.27 6.14
CA TYR A 49 1.12 -8.94 5.64
C TYR A 49 0.77 -7.98 6.75
N PHE A 50 1.47 -6.85 6.83
CA PHE A 50 1.17 -5.76 7.75
C PHE A 50 0.54 -4.62 6.96
N LEU A 51 -0.74 -4.38 7.20
CA LEU A 51 -1.54 -3.44 6.44
C LEU A 51 -1.93 -2.23 7.29
N ARG A 52 -2.08 -1.07 6.65
CA ARG A 52 -2.59 0.15 7.29
C ARG A 52 -3.88 0.61 6.61
N LYS A 53 -4.85 0.94 7.45
CA LYS A 53 -6.11 1.56 7.04
C LYS A 53 -6.48 2.64 8.05
N ASP A 54 -6.66 3.88 7.58
CA ASP A 54 -7.12 5.01 8.39
C ASP A 54 -6.31 5.22 9.68
N GLY A 55 -4.98 5.02 9.62
CA GLY A 55 -4.09 5.18 10.76
C GLY A 55 -4.03 3.99 11.71
N GLU A 56 -4.78 2.92 11.44
CA GLU A 56 -4.74 1.68 12.21
C GLU A 56 -3.96 0.62 11.43
N ASP A 57 -3.14 -0.14 12.14
CA ASP A 57 -2.27 -1.16 11.56
C ASP A 57 -2.72 -2.56 11.99
N PHE A 58 -2.70 -3.49 11.03
CA PHE A 58 -3.15 -4.87 11.23
C PHE A 58 -2.19 -5.86 10.58
N TRP A 59 -1.89 -6.97 11.28
CA TRP A 59 -1.27 -8.13 10.67
C TRP A 59 -2.36 -9.01 10.06
N ILE A 60 -2.19 -9.37 8.81
CA ILE A 60 -3.20 -10.10 8.04
C ILE A 60 -2.68 -11.48 7.66
N SER A 61 -3.54 -12.49 7.80
CA SER A 61 -3.23 -13.88 7.47
C SER A 61 -2.96 -14.08 5.99
N SER A 62 -2.09 -15.06 5.70
CA SER A 62 -1.83 -15.51 4.32
C SER A 62 -3.07 -16.09 3.65
N GLU A 63 -4.08 -16.51 4.42
CA GLU A 63 -5.33 -17.06 3.91
C GLU A 63 -6.35 -15.99 3.52
N THR A 64 -6.10 -14.73 3.88
CA THR A 64 -6.97 -13.63 3.49
C THR A 64 -6.86 -13.39 1.98
N GLU A 65 -7.99 -13.28 1.31
CA GLU A 65 -7.98 -12.94 -0.12
C GLU A 65 -7.81 -11.44 -0.31
N LEU A 66 -6.73 -11.06 -0.96
CA LEU A 66 -6.41 -9.69 -1.28
C LEU A 66 -6.25 -9.52 -2.79
N SER A 67 -6.70 -8.38 -3.31
CA SER A 67 -6.43 -8.02 -4.70
C SER A 67 -5.63 -6.73 -4.75
N ILE A 68 -4.70 -6.63 -5.69
CA ILE A 68 -3.89 -5.41 -5.85
C ILE A 68 -4.72 -4.38 -6.62
N VAL A 69 -4.96 -3.24 -5.98
CA VAL A 69 -5.62 -2.08 -6.61
C VAL A 69 -4.59 -1.23 -7.32
N GLU A 70 -3.44 -1.02 -6.64
CA GLU A 70 -2.35 -0.22 -7.18
C GLU A 70 -1.04 -0.80 -6.65
N ASN A 71 -0.07 -1.03 -7.52
CA ASN A 71 1.21 -1.58 -7.09
C ASN A 71 2.28 -0.51 -6.97
N SER A 72 3.25 -0.74 -6.07
CA SER A 72 4.31 0.21 -5.75
C SER A 72 5.17 0.59 -6.95
N LYS A 73 5.38 -0.33 -7.87
CA LYS A 73 6.17 -0.08 -9.07
C LYS A 73 5.49 0.96 -9.97
N ARG A 74 4.16 0.89 -10.07
CA ARG A 74 3.38 1.84 -10.86
C ARG A 74 3.44 3.24 -10.25
N ASP A 75 3.36 3.34 -8.92
CA ASP A 75 3.48 4.59 -8.20
C ASP A 75 4.84 5.24 -8.44
N MET A 76 5.92 4.45 -8.40
CA MET A 76 7.26 4.97 -8.64
C MET A 76 7.45 5.50 -10.06
N GLU A 77 6.87 4.84 -11.05
CA GLU A 77 6.92 5.31 -12.44
C GLU A 77 6.17 6.63 -12.59
N GLN A 78 5.01 6.77 -11.96
CA GLN A 78 4.25 8.01 -11.98
C GLN A 78 5.03 9.14 -11.29
N LEU A 79 5.65 8.88 -10.15
CA LEU A 79 6.47 9.85 -9.46
C LEU A 79 7.67 10.31 -10.30
N LYS A 80 8.31 9.39 -11.00
CA LYS A 80 9.41 9.73 -11.91
C LYS A 80 8.95 10.68 -13.02
N GLN A 81 7.80 10.42 -13.60
CA GLN A 81 7.23 11.28 -14.65
C GLN A 81 6.90 12.67 -14.11
N ASP A 82 6.34 12.75 -12.90
CA ASP A 82 6.02 14.03 -12.27
C ASP A 82 7.29 14.83 -11.97
N ILE A 83 8.35 14.18 -11.52
CA ILE A 83 9.64 14.82 -11.26
C ILE A 83 10.23 15.37 -12.55
N ILE A 84 10.22 14.62 -13.64
CA ILE A 84 10.71 15.05 -14.95
C ILE A 84 9.94 16.27 -15.42
N TYR A 85 8.63 16.28 -15.29
CA TYR A 85 7.78 17.42 -15.67
C TYR A 85 8.15 18.67 -14.87
N LEU A 86 8.33 18.54 -13.55
CA LEU A 86 8.69 19.66 -12.68
C LEU A 86 10.07 20.23 -13.04
N ILE A 87 11.04 19.38 -13.31
CA ILE A 87 12.38 19.80 -13.74
C ILE A 87 12.31 20.59 -15.04
N ASP A 88 11.50 20.14 -15.99
CA ASP A 88 11.33 20.81 -17.26
C ASP A 88 10.71 22.21 -17.08
N GLN A 89 9.72 22.35 -16.18
CA GLN A 89 9.13 23.64 -15.86
C GLN A 89 10.14 24.60 -15.21
N LEU A 90 10.96 24.09 -14.29
CA LEU A 90 12.02 24.88 -13.66
C LEU A 90 13.05 25.37 -14.68
N ASN A 91 13.46 24.53 -15.62
CA ASN A 91 14.40 24.92 -16.67
C ASN A 91 13.83 26.01 -17.55
N LYS A 92 12.55 25.99 -17.86
CA LYS A 92 11.89 27.06 -18.64
C LYS A 92 11.92 28.39 -17.90
N ILE A 93 11.64 28.38 -16.60
CA ILE A 93 11.65 29.57 -15.75
C ILE A 93 13.06 30.15 -15.67
N LEU A 94 14.06 29.29 -15.47
CA LEU A 94 15.47 29.72 -15.41
C LEU A 94 15.92 30.35 -16.72
N ASN A 95 15.50 29.81 -17.87
CA ASN A 95 15.83 30.38 -19.16
C ASN A 95 15.18 31.74 -19.39
N GLU A 96 13.99 31.97 -18.87
CA GLU A 96 13.31 33.26 -18.94
C GLU A 96 13.96 34.31 -18.05
N ILE A 97 14.56 33.90 -16.92
CA ILE A 97 15.21 34.83 -16.00
C ILE A 97 16.60 35.28 -16.52
N ASP A 98 17.27 34.43 -17.29
CA ASP A 98 18.61 34.70 -17.81
C ASP A 98 18.61 35.66 -19.02
N ASP A 99 17.47 36.10 -19.43
CA ASP A 99 17.36 37.11 -20.44
C ASP A 99 17.26 38.49 -19.78
#